data_13a95510a0565d2494e8519cfd52392e
#
_entry.id   13a95510a0565d2494e8519cfd52392e
#
_cell.length_a   1.000
_cell.length_b   1.000
_cell.length_c   1.000
_cell.angle_alpha   90.00
_cell.angle_beta   90.00
_cell.angle_gamma   90.00
#
_symmetry.space_group_name_H-M   'P 1'
#
loop_
_entity.id
_entity.type
_entity.pdbx_description
1 polymer ?
#
loop_
_entity_poly.entity_id
_entity_poly.type
_entity_poly.pdbx_seq_one_letter_code
_entity_poly.pdbx_strand_id
1 'polypeptide(L)'
;MSFYRRSSTVFWLFFCIASGPPAVHADNAIAEYKSIQQNLRNARTNHDWSASLTSANDLSQRLNGTPNSLLELARAKLHTNDFADAIRDLQQFARMGQSTDLLTASPEFAPIRQQAGFESITAAMKENRTPVSLGSVAFRLSDPALLPEDLDYDPNTKRFFITTVRGKKIISVDFNGTITEFAKSPDNWPLLAIKIDPNHGVLWVSEVALKGFLFVPEKDWGRSVVLCYHLKTGKLLHRIEGPPGSALGDMTLTETGEVIISDGDGGGVYRIHPDGEELERLDAGDFISPQTPAILPDNKEILVPDYLRGIGRLEIATKQVRWLNMEGRFALNGIDGLYLEGQTLFAVQNGTSPERVVAFQLDPTFTKILSETIIERSTETLGDPTHGVIVGDIFYYLANSGWDTID
;
A
#
# COMPACT_ATOMS: atom_id res chain seq x y z
N MET A 1 -1.31 -11.49 -38.24
CA MET A 1 -1.50 -12.40 -37.08
C MET A 1 -0.35 -12.17 -36.12
N SER A 2 -0.55 -11.32 -35.15
CA SER A 2 0.44 -11.02 -34.12
C SER A 2 -0.19 -11.39 -32.77
N PHE A 3 0.35 -12.40 -32.12
CA PHE A 3 -0.10 -12.84 -30.81
C PHE A 3 0.58 -11.97 -29.75
N TYR A 4 -0.20 -11.14 -29.07
CA TYR A 4 0.22 -10.40 -27.90
C TYR A 4 0.07 -11.32 -26.68
N ARG A 5 1.18 -11.84 -26.14
CA ARG A 5 1.22 -12.48 -24.82
C ARG A 5 1.37 -11.37 -23.80
N ARG A 6 0.30 -11.06 -23.08
CA ARG A 6 0.41 -10.35 -21.80
C ARG A 6 0.92 -11.35 -20.75
N SER A 7 2.15 -11.23 -20.37
CA SER A 7 2.73 -11.87 -19.19
C SER A 7 2.45 -10.91 -18.02
N SER A 8 1.54 -11.31 -17.15
CA SER A 8 1.37 -10.65 -15.84
C SER A 8 2.59 -11.00 -14.99
N THR A 9 3.63 -10.20 -15.11
CA THR A 9 4.78 -10.26 -14.23
C THR A 9 4.40 -9.51 -12.97
N VAL A 10 4.08 -10.23 -11.91
CA VAL A 10 4.00 -9.65 -10.57
C VAL A 10 5.40 -9.11 -10.26
N PHE A 11 5.56 -7.79 -10.31
CA PHE A 11 6.81 -7.14 -9.95
C PHE A 11 7.02 -7.31 -8.45
N TRP A 12 7.92 -8.24 -8.10
CA TRP A 12 8.54 -8.25 -6.79
C TRP A 12 9.59 -7.14 -6.78
N LEU A 13 9.34 -6.08 -6.03
CA LEU A 13 10.37 -5.13 -5.68
C LEU A 13 11.48 -5.88 -4.92
N PHE A 14 12.56 -6.22 -5.62
CA PHE A 14 13.75 -6.82 -5.02
C PHE A 14 14.55 -5.74 -4.31
N PHE A 15 14.42 -5.68 -2.99
CA PHE A 15 15.34 -4.90 -2.17
C PHE A 15 16.64 -5.67 -1.96
N CYS A 16 17.73 -5.23 -2.62
CA CYS A 16 19.09 -5.63 -2.25
C CYS A 16 19.64 -4.62 -1.26
N ILE A 17 20.04 -5.06 -0.09
CA ILE A 17 20.56 -4.23 1.01
C ILE A 17 22.06 -4.15 0.92
N ALA A 18 22.60 -2.92 0.90
CA ALA A 18 23.98 -2.64 1.25
C ALA A 18 24.07 -2.49 2.78
N SER A 19 24.99 -3.24 3.40
CA SER A 19 25.23 -3.23 4.85
C SER A 19 25.93 -1.95 5.28
N GLY A 20 25.17 -1.03 5.89
CA GLY A 20 25.71 0.02 6.77
C GLY A 20 25.69 -0.44 8.23
N PRO A 21 26.43 0.20 9.16
CA PRO A 21 26.43 -0.20 10.56
C PRO A 21 25.03 -0.09 11.18
N PRO A 22 24.63 -1.02 12.07
CA PRO A 22 23.27 -1.07 12.60
C PRO A 22 22.99 0.11 13.52
N ALA A 23 21.97 0.89 13.18
CA ALA A 23 21.29 1.71 14.17
C ALA A 23 20.57 0.76 15.13
N VAL A 24 20.87 0.88 16.42
CA VAL A 24 20.35 0.01 17.47
C VAL A 24 18.92 0.45 17.80
N HIS A 25 17.98 -0.11 17.07
CA HIS A 25 16.67 -0.64 17.53
C HIS A 25 16.15 -1.40 16.31
N ALA A 26 16.41 -2.71 16.33
CA ALA A 26 16.02 -3.59 15.25
C ALA A 26 14.52 -3.48 15.05
N ASP A 27 14.11 -3.13 13.86
CA ASP A 27 12.77 -3.35 13.36
C ASP A 27 12.54 -4.86 13.34
N ASN A 28 12.03 -5.37 14.43
CA ASN A 28 11.91 -6.81 14.67
C ASN A 28 11.04 -7.45 13.58
N ALA A 29 10.01 -6.72 13.14
CA ALA A 29 9.06 -7.16 12.13
C ALA A 29 9.70 -7.37 10.74
N ILE A 30 10.48 -6.40 10.26
CA ILE A 30 11.15 -6.48 8.96
C ILE A 30 12.24 -7.57 8.96
N ALA A 31 13.06 -7.62 10.02
CA ALA A 31 14.13 -8.60 10.13
C ALA A 31 13.58 -10.03 10.18
N GLU A 32 12.52 -10.26 10.96
CA GLU A 32 11.83 -11.54 11.05
C GLU A 32 11.21 -11.94 9.69
N TYR A 33 10.48 -11.04 9.05
CA TYR A 33 9.90 -11.27 7.72
C TYR A 33 10.98 -11.65 6.69
N LYS A 34 12.09 -10.89 6.62
CA LYS A 34 13.21 -11.17 5.72
C LYS A 34 13.86 -12.53 5.99
N SER A 35 14.00 -12.88 7.26
CA SER A 35 14.53 -14.19 7.67
C SER A 35 13.63 -15.34 7.22
N ILE A 36 12.32 -15.25 7.45
CA ILE A 36 11.34 -16.25 7.00
C ILE A 36 11.38 -16.40 5.48
N GLN A 37 11.39 -15.29 4.76
CA GLN A 37 11.49 -15.29 3.30
C GLN A 37 12.78 -15.93 2.79
N GLN A 38 13.91 -15.68 3.44
CA GLN A 38 15.19 -16.29 3.07
C GLN A 38 15.18 -17.80 3.32
N ASN A 39 14.63 -18.25 4.47
CA ASN A 39 14.47 -19.66 4.78
C ASN A 39 13.59 -20.38 3.75
N LEU A 40 12.46 -19.77 3.37
CA LEU A 40 11.57 -20.30 2.36
C LEU A 40 12.26 -20.44 0.98
N ARG A 41 13.01 -19.42 0.55
CA ARG A 41 13.80 -19.49 -0.69
C ARG A 41 14.85 -20.59 -0.65
N ASN A 42 15.62 -20.67 0.45
CA ASN A 42 16.67 -21.67 0.63
C ASN A 42 16.10 -23.10 0.59
N ALA A 43 15.01 -23.34 1.33
CA ALA A 43 14.33 -24.62 1.37
C ALA A 43 13.86 -25.06 -0.02
N ARG A 44 13.25 -24.17 -0.80
CA ARG A 44 12.82 -24.42 -2.18
C ARG A 44 14.00 -24.73 -3.11
N THR A 45 15.07 -23.94 -3.04
CA THR A 45 16.27 -24.14 -3.87
C THR A 45 16.90 -25.51 -3.61
N ASN A 46 16.87 -25.97 -2.36
CA ASN A 46 17.42 -27.25 -1.94
C ASN A 46 16.42 -28.44 -2.06
N HIS A 47 15.20 -28.18 -2.54
CA HIS A 47 14.09 -29.15 -2.59
C HIS A 47 13.76 -29.76 -1.22
N ASP A 48 14.03 -29.05 -0.13
CA ASP A 48 13.61 -29.43 1.21
C ASP A 48 12.16 -28.97 1.45
N TRP A 49 11.23 -29.81 1.03
CA TRP A 49 9.80 -29.49 1.07
C TRP A 49 9.24 -29.42 2.48
N SER A 50 9.86 -30.16 3.44
CA SER A 50 9.47 -30.07 4.85
C SER A 50 9.84 -28.71 5.44
N ALA A 51 11.07 -28.24 5.23
CA ALA A 51 11.50 -26.92 5.64
C ALA A 51 10.73 -25.79 4.89
N SER A 52 10.40 -26.04 3.61
CA SER A 52 9.56 -25.10 2.83
C SER A 52 8.17 -24.95 3.44
N LEU A 53 7.52 -26.05 3.85
CA LEU A 53 6.20 -26.02 4.49
C LEU A 53 6.27 -25.31 5.86
N THR A 54 7.30 -25.59 6.66
CA THR A 54 7.53 -24.90 7.94
C THR A 54 7.63 -23.37 7.71
N SER A 55 8.52 -22.94 6.81
CA SER A 55 8.70 -21.51 6.53
C SER A 55 7.46 -20.86 5.91
N ALA A 56 6.66 -21.59 5.13
CA ALA A 56 5.39 -21.07 4.60
C ALA A 56 4.32 -20.91 5.69
N ASN A 57 4.29 -21.81 6.69
CA ASN A 57 3.44 -21.65 7.87
C ASN A 57 3.86 -20.43 8.70
N ASP A 58 5.17 -20.27 8.96
CA ASP A 58 5.69 -19.11 9.69
C ASP A 58 5.33 -17.79 8.96
N LEU A 59 5.46 -17.79 7.62
CA LEU A 59 5.06 -16.66 6.79
C LEU A 59 3.57 -16.36 6.93
N SER A 60 2.73 -17.40 6.86
CA SER A 60 1.28 -17.23 6.98
C SER A 60 0.87 -16.69 8.35
N GLN A 61 1.49 -17.17 9.42
CA GLN A 61 1.27 -16.66 10.78
C GLN A 61 1.74 -15.21 10.90
N ARG A 62 2.93 -14.90 10.39
CA ARG A 62 3.51 -13.55 10.44
C ARG A 62 2.65 -12.53 9.70
N LEU A 63 2.06 -12.92 8.57
CA LEU A 63 1.22 -12.08 7.71
C LEU A 63 -0.28 -12.25 7.98
N ASN A 64 -0.69 -12.81 9.12
CA ASN A 64 -2.10 -12.99 9.52
C ASN A 64 -2.96 -13.74 8.48
N GLY A 65 -2.39 -14.68 7.73
CA GLY A 65 -3.13 -15.44 6.72
C GLY A 65 -3.61 -14.58 5.55
N THR A 66 -2.84 -13.58 5.14
CA THR A 66 -3.15 -12.78 3.94
C THR A 66 -3.14 -13.62 2.67
N PRO A 67 -3.84 -13.20 1.61
CA PRO A 67 -3.95 -13.98 0.37
C PRO A 67 -2.61 -14.48 -0.19
N ASN A 68 -1.60 -13.61 -0.24
CA ASN A 68 -0.28 -13.99 -0.75
C ASN A 68 0.37 -15.08 0.11
N SER A 69 0.23 -15.02 1.43
CA SER A 69 0.76 -16.04 2.34
C SER A 69 0.01 -17.37 2.22
N LEU A 70 -1.30 -17.33 1.98
CA LEU A 70 -2.11 -18.54 1.73
C LEU A 70 -1.72 -19.21 0.41
N LEU A 71 -1.45 -18.43 -0.65
CA LEU A 71 -0.97 -18.97 -1.93
C LEU A 71 0.39 -19.67 -1.77
N GLU A 72 1.31 -19.06 -1.00
CA GLU A 72 2.60 -19.63 -0.69
C GLU A 72 2.48 -20.92 0.17
N LEU A 73 1.56 -20.92 1.13
CA LEU A 73 1.28 -22.08 1.96
C LEU A 73 0.67 -23.22 1.14
N ALA A 74 -0.31 -22.92 0.28
CA ALA A 74 -0.87 -23.92 -0.64
C ALA A 74 0.20 -24.53 -1.54
N ARG A 75 1.09 -23.70 -2.09
CA ARG A 75 2.23 -24.14 -2.91
C ARG A 75 3.14 -25.11 -2.14
N ALA A 76 3.50 -24.81 -0.89
CA ALA A 76 4.32 -25.69 -0.06
C ALA A 76 3.62 -27.04 0.21
N LYS A 77 2.31 -27.02 0.47
CA LYS A 77 1.49 -28.23 0.68
C LYS A 77 1.40 -29.12 -0.55
N LEU A 78 1.46 -28.56 -1.77
CA LEU A 78 1.51 -29.38 -2.99
C LEU A 78 2.73 -30.29 -3.03
N HIS A 79 3.88 -29.79 -2.62
CA HIS A 79 5.14 -30.55 -2.61
C HIS A 79 5.22 -31.60 -1.49
N THR A 80 4.36 -31.50 -0.48
CA THR A 80 4.22 -32.52 0.58
C THR A 80 3.03 -33.46 0.36
N ASN A 81 2.35 -33.35 -0.81
CA ASN A 81 1.15 -34.09 -1.19
C ASN A 81 -0.05 -33.89 -0.28
N ASP A 82 -0.10 -32.79 0.45
CA ASP A 82 -1.24 -32.39 1.27
C ASP A 82 -2.25 -31.59 0.44
N PHE A 83 -2.82 -32.22 -0.57
CA PHE A 83 -3.70 -31.57 -1.54
C PHE A 83 -5.00 -31.06 -0.93
N ALA A 84 -5.55 -31.77 0.07
CA ALA A 84 -6.79 -31.36 0.71
C ALA A 84 -6.64 -30.01 1.45
N ASP A 85 -5.52 -29.83 2.15
CA ASP A 85 -5.22 -28.58 2.86
C ASP A 85 -4.84 -27.47 1.90
N ALA A 86 -4.09 -27.77 0.81
CA ALA A 86 -3.82 -26.82 -0.25
C ALA A 86 -5.12 -26.27 -0.88
N ILE A 87 -6.11 -27.14 -1.13
CA ILE A 87 -7.43 -26.74 -1.64
C ILE A 87 -8.14 -25.80 -0.65
N ARG A 88 -8.06 -26.08 0.67
CA ARG A 88 -8.67 -25.20 1.69
C ARG A 88 -8.04 -23.81 1.70
N ASP A 89 -6.73 -23.70 1.61
CA ASP A 89 -6.02 -22.43 1.55
C ASP A 89 -6.40 -21.64 0.29
N LEU A 90 -6.49 -22.31 -0.85
CA LEU A 90 -6.89 -21.69 -2.12
C LEU A 90 -8.38 -21.29 -2.15
N GLN A 91 -9.24 -22.05 -1.48
CA GLN A 91 -10.63 -21.63 -1.29
C GLN A 91 -10.72 -20.37 -0.43
N GLN A 92 -9.88 -20.28 0.61
CA GLN A 92 -9.78 -19.08 1.43
C GLN A 92 -9.28 -17.89 0.61
N PHE A 93 -8.19 -18.06 -0.16
CA PHE A 93 -7.64 -17.08 -1.08
C PHE A 93 -8.74 -16.53 -2.02
N ALA A 94 -9.50 -17.41 -2.66
CA ALA A 94 -10.58 -17.01 -3.56
C ALA A 94 -11.73 -16.28 -2.83
N ARG A 95 -12.12 -16.74 -1.61
CA ARG A 95 -13.14 -16.06 -0.79
C ARG A 95 -12.74 -14.65 -0.36
N MET A 96 -11.45 -14.35 -0.28
CA MET A 96 -10.92 -13.00 -0.01
C MET A 96 -10.91 -12.10 -1.24
N GLY A 97 -11.63 -12.48 -2.31
CA GLY A 97 -11.77 -11.66 -3.52
C GLY A 97 -10.57 -11.74 -4.47
N GLN A 98 -9.67 -12.72 -4.27
CA GLN A 98 -8.46 -12.82 -5.07
C GLN A 98 -8.62 -13.72 -6.30
N SER A 99 -7.73 -13.53 -7.26
CA SER A 99 -7.64 -14.32 -8.48
C SER A 99 -6.19 -14.44 -8.94
N THR A 100 -5.83 -15.57 -9.56
CA THR A 100 -4.51 -15.79 -10.16
C THR A 100 -4.62 -16.79 -11.32
N ASP A 101 -3.79 -16.60 -12.34
CA ASP A 101 -3.68 -17.57 -13.44
C ASP A 101 -2.73 -18.74 -13.11
N LEU A 102 -1.98 -18.65 -12.02
CA LEU A 102 -1.02 -19.68 -11.63
C LEU A 102 -1.66 -21.07 -11.48
N LEU A 103 -2.87 -21.16 -10.91
CA LEU A 103 -3.55 -22.42 -10.67
C LEU A 103 -3.86 -23.18 -11.96
N THR A 104 -4.14 -22.48 -13.03
CA THR A 104 -4.47 -23.07 -14.34
C THR A 104 -3.26 -23.14 -15.27
N ALA A 105 -2.36 -22.17 -15.22
CA ALA A 105 -1.24 -22.06 -16.14
C ALA A 105 0.04 -22.75 -15.66
N SER A 106 0.35 -22.74 -14.36
CA SER A 106 1.61 -23.29 -13.86
C SER A 106 1.55 -24.80 -13.72
N PRO A 107 2.57 -25.54 -14.23
CA PRO A 107 2.70 -27.01 -14.03
C PRO A 107 2.77 -27.39 -12.55
N GLU A 108 3.27 -26.53 -11.68
CA GLU A 108 3.37 -26.77 -10.24
C GLU A 108 2.01 -27.07 -9.60
N PHE A 109 0.94 -26.43 -10.09
CA PHE A 109 -0.43 -26.63 -9.60
C PHE A 109 -1.20 -27.75 -10.31
N ALA A 110 -0.57 -28.48 -11.25
CA ALA A 110 -1.25 -29.55 -11.97
C ALA A 110 -1.86 -30.63 -11.05
N PRO A 111 -1.22 -31.06 -9.94
CA PRO A 111 -1.74 -32.12 -9.08
C PRO A 111 -3.10 -31.82 -8.43
N ILE A 112 -3.44 -30.54 -8.22
CA ILE A 112 -4.71 -30.15 -7.57
C ILE A 112 -5.87 -29.98 -8.54
N ARG A 113 -5.61 -29.90 -9.86
CA ARG A 113 -6.68 -29.61 -10.84
C ARG A 113 -7.77 -30.67 -10.90
N GLN A 114 -7.46 -31.90 -10.47
CA GLN A 114 -8.42 -32.99 -10.38
C GLN A 114 -8.97 -33.22 -8.96
N GLN A 115 -8.56 -32.39 -8.01
CA GLN A 115 -9.04 -32.51 -6.64
C GLN A 115 -10.44 -31.94 -6.48
N ALA A 116 -11.23 -32.54 -5.59
CA ALA A 116 -12.51 -31.99 -5.21
C ALA A 116 -12.37 -30.56 -4.69
N GLY A 117 -13.22 -29.65 -5.19
CA GLY A 117 -13.18 -28.23 -4.82
C GLY A 117 -12.40 -27.34 -5.78
N PHE A 118 -11.56 -27.86 -6.70
CA PHE A 118 -10.80 -27.02 -7.64
C PHE A 118 -11.73 -26.20 -8.58
N GLU A 119 -12.80 -26.80 -9.09
CA GLU A 119 -13.76 -26.10 -9.94
C GLU A 119 -14.42 -24.92 -9.21
N SER A 120 -14.75 -25.09 -7.92
CA SER A 120 -15.36 -24.01 -7.12
C SER A 120 -14.37 -22.87 -6.90
N ILE A 121 -13.07 -23.15 -6.74
CA ILE A 121 -12.02 -22.12 -6.64
C ILE A 121 -11.94 -21.34 -7.93
N THR A 122 -11.84 -22.01 -9.07
CA THR A 122 -11.73 -21.34 -10.38
C THR A 122 -12.95 -20.55 -10.73
N ALA A 123 -14.15 -21.03 -10.37
CA ALA A 123 -15.40 -20.29 -10.53
C ALA A 123 -15.43 -19.01 -9.68
N ALA A 124 -15.03 -19.10 -8.40
CA ALA A 124 -14.94 -17.93 -7.52
C ALA A 124 -13.90 -16.93 -8.02
N MET A 125 -12.73 -17.39 -8.47
CA MET A 125 -11.70 -16.52 -9.06
C MET A 125 -12.16 -15.84 -10.35
N LYS A 126 -12.97 -16.50 -11.15
CA LYS A 126 -13.58 -15.88 -12.34
C LYS A 126 -14.57 -14.77 -11.93
N GLU A 127 -15.39 -15.03 -10.92
CA GLU A 127 -16.34 -14.03 -10.38
C GLU A 127 -15.55 -12.82 -9.79
N ASN A 128 -14.46 -13.06 -9.10
CA ASN A 128 -13.60 -12.01 -8.55
C ASN A 128 -13.00 -11.07 -9.63
N ARG A 129 -13.01 -11.49 -10.91
CA ARG A 129 -12.59 -10.65 -12.05
C ARG A 129 -13.74 -9.93 -12.74
N THR A 130 -14.98 -10.15 -12.28
CA THR A 130 -16.13 -9.46 -12.86
C THR A 130 -16.04 -7.97 -12.58
N PRO A 131 -16.13 -7.09 -13.61
CA PRO A 131 -16.04 -5.66 -13.41
C PRO A 131 -17.12 -5.13 -12.47
N VAL A 132 -16.70 -4.25 -11.57
CA VAL A 132 -17.59 -3.48 -10.69
C VAL A 132 -17.20 -2.01 -10.83
N SER A 133 -18.18 -1.11 -10.99
CA SER A 133 -18.00 0.33 -11.00
C SER A 133 -19.18 1.00 -10.34
N LEU A 134 -18.96 1.59 -9.18
CA LEU A 134 -19.95 2.42 -8.47
C LEU A 134 -19.58 3.93 -8.59
N GLY A 135 -18.40 4.23 -9.11
CA GLY A 135 -17.89 5.57 -9.31
C GLY A 135 -18.04 6.06 -10.76
N SER A 136 -17.56 7.27 -10.97
CA SER A 136 -17.45 7.89 -12.30
C SER A 136 -16.18 8.72 -12.39
N VAL A 137 -15.67 8.91 -13.60
CA VAL A 137 -14.47 9.74 -13.83
C VAL A 137 -14.79 11.20 -13.53
N ALA A 138 -14.10 11.79 -12.56
CA ALA A 138 -14.23 13.20 -12.23
C ALA A 138 -13.49 14.10 -13.23
N PHE A 139 -12.23 13.76 -13.53
CA PHE A 139 -11.41 14.42 -14.57
C PHE A 139 -10.28 13.48 -15.02
N ARG A 140 -9.56 13.88 -16.07
CA ARG A 140 -8.39 13.16 -16.56
C ARG A 140 -7.19 14.10 -16.62
N LEU A 141 -6.02 13.59 -16.21
CA LEU A 141 -4.76 14.28 -16.45
C LEU A 141 -4.34 14.02 -17.92
N SER A 142 -4.04 15.08 -18.63
CA SER A 142 -3.73 15.00 -20.07
C SER A 142 -2.28 14.55 -20.38
N ASP A 143 -1.39 14.64 -19.41
CA ASP A 143 0.03 14.30 -19.57
C ASP A 143 0.34 12.94 -18.92
N PRO A 144 0.51 11.87 -19.69
CA PRO A 144 0.82 10.53 -19.18
C PRO A 144 2.23 10.43 -18.58
N ALA A 145 3.10 11.41 -18.83
CA ALA A 145 4.45 11.42 -18.28
C ALA A 145 4.53 11.88 -16.83
N LEU A 146 3.43 12.35 -16.24
CA LEU A 146 3.42 12.85 -14.85
C LEU A 146 3.64 11.75 -13.83
N LEU A 147 2.98 10.60 -14.01
CA LEU A 147 2.86 9.52 -13.03
C LEU A 147 2.42 10.08 -11.68
N PRO A 148 1.10 10.36 -11.51
CA PRO A 148 0.54 10.89 -10.28
C PRO A 148 0.57 9.85 -9.17
N GLU A 149 0.78 10.27 -7.91
CA GLU A 149 0.91 9.37 -6.76
C GLU A 149 -0.12 9.62 -5.66
N ASP A 150 -0.16 10.82 -5.10
CA ASP A 150 -1.15 11.18 -4.07
C ASP A 150 -1.85 12.47 -4.44
N LEU A 151 -3.04 12.66 -3.89
CA LEU A 151 -3.82 13.88 -4.09
C LEU A 151 -4.46 14.33 -2.78
N ASP A 152 -4.59 15.66 -2.68
CA ASP A 152 -5.39 16.30 -1.63
C ASP A 152 -6.13 17.50 -2.20
N TYR A 153 -7.09 18.05 -1.45
CA TYR A 153 -8.01 19.08 -1.92
C TYR A 153 -7.96 20.32 -1.07
N ASP A 154 -7.75 21.47 -1.69
CA ASP A 154 -7.89 22.77 -1.03
C ASP A 154 -9.31 23.34 -1.20
N PRO A 155 -10.11 23.42 -0.12
CA PRO A 155 -11.47 23.92 -0.17
C PRO A 155 -11.53 25.43 -0.49
N ASN A 156 -10.46 26.20 -0.23
CA ASN A 156 -10.42 27.63 -0.46
C ASN A 156 -10.29 27.96 -1.96
N THR A 157 -9.43 27.22 -2.67
CA THR A 157 -9.22 27.41 -4.12
C THR A 157 -10.07 26.47 -4.96
N LYS A 158 -10.68 25.45 -4.34
CA LYS A 158 -11.46 24.38 -4.99
C LYS A 158 -10.63 23.63 -6.04
N ARG A 159 -9.37 23.33 -5.70
CA ARG A 159 -8.44 22.61 -6.56
C ARG A 159 -7.87 21.39 -5.85
N PHE A 160 -7.66 20.34 -6.61
CA PHE A 160 -6.84 19.22 -6.17
C PHE A 160 -5.36 19.57 -6.33
N PHE A 161 -4.55 19.14 -5.39
CA PHE A 161 -3.10 19.18 -5.49
C PHE A 161 -2.63 17.74 -5.58
N ILE A 162 -1.74 17.46 -6.54
CA ILE A 162 -1.33 16.11 -6.91
C ILE A 162 0.19 16.08 -6.98
N THR A 163 0.78 15.10 -6.31
CA THR A 163 2.21 14.78 -6.44
C THR A 163 2.45 13.96 -7.69
N THR A 164 3.65 14.10 -8.23
CA THR A 164 4.05 13.35 -9.42
C THR A 164 5.44 12.73 -9.24
N VAL A 165 5.53 11.43 -9.48
CA VAL A 165 6.76 10.64 -9.37
C VAL A 165 7.74 10.96 -10.49
N ARG A 166 7.31 10.75 -11.74
CA ARG A 166 8.15 11.02 -12.91
C ARG A 166 8.23 12.53 -13.20
N GLY A 167 7.14 13.25 -12.98
CA GLY A 167 7.08 14.70 -13.15
C GLY A 167 7.89 15.49 -12.12
N LYS A 168 8.16 14.91 -10.95
CA LYS A 168 8.94 15.50 -9.83
C LYS A 168 8.47 16.91 -9.47
N LYS A 169 7.17 17.07 -9.42
CA LYS A 169 6.51 18.34 -9.13
C LYS A 169 5.14 18.12 -8.50
N ILE A 170 4.67 19.15 -7.84
CA ILE A 170 3.30 19.28 -7.40
C ILE A 170 2.53 20.03 -8.47
N ILE A 171 1.42 19.48 -8.92
CA ILE A 171 0.47 20.17 -9.79
C ILE A 171 -0.82 20.47 -9.04
N SER A 172 -1.51 21.55 -9.40
CA SER A 172 -2.88 21.79 -8.96
C SER A 172 -3.84 21.66 -10.15
N VAL A 173 -5.00 21.01 -9.91
CA VAL A 173 -5.97 20.70 -10.95
C VAL A 173 -7.36 21.13 -10.52
N ASP A 174 -8.12 21.81 -11.39
CA ASP A 174 -9.53 22.11 -11.15
C ASP A 174 -10.45 20.98 -11.63
N PHE A 175 -11.76 21.09 -11.36
CA PHE A 175 -12.75 20.11 -11.79
C PHE A 175 -12.92 20.01 -13.33
N ASN A 176 -12.35 20.93 -14.09
CA ASN A 176 -12.32 20.88 -15.56
C ASN A 176 -11.06 20.18 -16.09
N GLY A 177 -10.17 19.73 -15.20
CA GLY A 177 -8.90 19.12 -15.57
C GLY A 177 -7.80 20.12 -15.95
N THR A 178 -7.99 21.43 -15.66
CA THR A 178 -6.98 22.45 -15.94
C THR A 178 -5.82 22.37 -14.98
N ILE A 179 -4.65 22.01 -15.49
CA ILE A 179 -3.42 21.80 -14.72
C ILE A 179 -2.64 23.10 -14.59
N THR A 180 -2.12 23.36 -13.37
CA THR A 180 -1.14 24.42 -13.09
C THR A 180 -0.01 23.83 -12.25
N GLU A 181 1.26 24.10 -12.61
CA GLU A 181 2.40 23.72 -11.78
C GLU A 181 2.41 24.57 -10.52
N PHE A 182 2.52 23.92 -9.35
CA PHE A 182 2.56 24.60 -8.05
C PHE A 182 3.98 24.75 -7.52
N ALA A 183 4.73 23.65 -7.45
CA ALA A 183 6.13 23.63 -7.02
C ALA A 183 6.86 22.44 -7.62
N LYS A 184 8.18 22.56 -7.74
CA LYS A 184 9.07 21.44 -8.15
C LYS A 184 9.75 20.83 -6.93
N SER A 185 10.09 19.55 -7.06
CA SER A 185 10.96 18.85 -6.13
C SER A 185 12.30 19.56 -6.04
N PRO A 186 12.76 20.01 -4.85
CA PRO A 186 14.04 20.71 -4.69
C PRO A 186 15.26 19.81 -4.92
N ASP A 187 15.16 18.53 -4.60
CA ASP A 187 16.25 17.54 -4.80
C ASP A 187 16.13 16.79 -6.13
N ASN A 188 15.09 17.10 -6.92
CA ASN A 188 14.79 16.42 -8.16
C ASN A 188 14.51 14.91 -7.97
N TRP A 189 13.93 14.53 -6.82
CA TRP A 189 13.43 13.19 -6.54
C TRP A 189 11.92 13.08 -6.76
N PRO A 190 11.36 11.87 -6.84
CA PRO A 190 9.93 11.63 -6.81
C PRO A 190 9.23 12.28 -5.63
N LEU A 191 8.07 12.84 -5.86
CA LEU A 191 7.16 13.30 -4.82
C LEU A 191 6.06 12.25 -4.63
N LEU A 192 5.87 11.80 -3.37
CA LEU A 192 4.90 10.77 -3.03
C LEU A 192 3.70 11.36 -2.30
N ALA A 193 3.65 11.30 -0.97
CA ALA A 193 2.50 11.80 -0.20
C ALA A 193 2.30 13.32 -0.31
N ILE A 194 1.04 13.76 -0.22
CA ILE A 194 0.66 15.17 -0.12
C ILE A 194 -0.51 15.35 0.83
N LYS A 195 -0.44 16.34 1.72
CA LYS A 195 -1.59 16.76 2.54
C LYS A 195 -1.63 18.27 2.71
N ILE A 196 -2.83 18.82 2.64
CA ILE A 196 -3.10 20.25 2.75
C ILE A 196 -3.66 20.57 4.14
N ASP A 197 -3.07 21.54 4.80
CA ASP A 197 -3.61 22.15 6.01
C ASP A 197 -4.08 23.57 5.69
N PRO A 198 -5.36 23.75 5.35
CA PRO A 198 -5.90 25.05 5.01
C PRO A 198 -5.98 25.99 6.22
N ASN A 199 -6.04 25.45 7.45
CA ASN A 199 -6.13 26.24 8.68
C ASN A 199 -4.80 26.92 9.00
N HIS A 200 -3.68 26.23 8.78
CA HIS A 200 -2.33 26.79 8.95
C HIS A 200 -1.77 27.39 7.65
N GLY A 201 -2.46 27.21 6.52
CA GLY A 201 -2.06 27.76 5.22
C GLY A 201 -0.83 27.09 4.64
N VAL A 202 -0.64 25.81 4.91
CA VAL A 202 0.51 25.02 4.48
C VAL A 202 0.11 23.78 3.70
N LEU A 203 1.07 23.25 2.95
CA LEU A 203 0.99 22.01 2.21
C LEU A 203 2.22 21.18 2.58
N TRP A 204 1.99 19.95 3.05
CA TRP A 204 3.01 18.98 3.35
C TRP A 204 3.16 17.99 2.20
N VAL A 205 4.40 17.62 1.88
CA VAL A 205 4.70 16.66 0.83
C VAL A 205 5.93 15.85 1.21
N SER A 206 5.97 14.58 0.84
CA SER A 206 7.17 13.77 0.95
C SER A 206 7.89 13.68 -0.39
N GLU A 207 9.22 13.67 -0.32
CA GLU A 207 10.13 13.51 -1.45
C GLU A 207 11.05 12.34 -1.15
N VAL A 208 11.13 11.35 -2.05
CA VAL A 208 11.81 10.08 -1.79
C VAL A 208 12.75 9.72 -2.93
N ALA A 209 14.02 9.46 -2.59
CA ALA A 209 15.02 8.95 -3.51
C ALA A 209 14.86 7.44 -3.67
N LEU A 210 13.85 7.02 -4.44
CA LEU A 210 13.50 5.62 -4.66
C LEU A 210 14.65 4.85 -5.31
N LYS A 211 14.99 3.72 -4.70
CA LYS A 211 16.05 2.85 -5.18
C LYS A 211 15.66 2.18 -6.49
N GLY A 212 16.59 2.16 -7.45
CA GLY A 212 16.39 1.50 -8.75
C GLY A 212 15.72 2.35 -9.79
N PHE A 213 15.24 3.55 -9.47
CA PHE A 213 14.69 4.47 -10.45
C PHE A 213 15.83 5.13 -11.25
N LEU A 214 15.83 4.97 -12.57
CA LEU A 214 16.90 5.44 -13.47
C LEU A 214 17.14 6.95 -13.38
N PHE A 215 16.14 7.70 -12.98
CA PHE A 215 16.20 9.15 -12.86
C PHE A 215 16.55 9.64 -11.44
N VAL A 216 16.89 8.73 -10.51
CA VAL A 216 17.36 9.04 -9.15
C VAL A 216 18.80 8.57 -9.02
N PRO A 217 19.77 9.45 -8.68
CA PRO A 217 21.17 9.06 -8.53
C PRO A 217 21.36 8.02 -7.41
N GLU A 218 22.17 6.98 -7.66
CA GLU A 218 22.43 5.90 -6.69
C GLU A 218 22.92 6.40 -5.32
N LYS A 219 23.70 7.48 -5.30
CA LYS A 219 24.21 8.09 -4.07
C LYS A 219 23.11 8.62 -3.14
N ASP A 220 21.91 8.84 -3.68
CA ASP A 220 20.78 9.39 -2.95
C ASP A 220 19.80 8.30 -2.52
N TRP A 221 19.89 7.09 -3.06
CA TRP A 221 18.95 6.00 -2.77
C TRP A 221 18.78 5.72 -1.27
N GLY A 222 17.53 5.57 -0.84
CA GLY A 222 17.16 5.34 0.55
C GLY A 222 17.18 6.62 1.39
N ARG A 223 17.16 7.79 0.77
CA ARG A 223 16.90 9.06 1.43
C ARG A 223 15.45 9.48 1.19
N SER A 224 14.86 10.06 2.20
CA SER A 224 13.55 10.70 2.10
C SER A 224 13.50 11.97 2.94
N VAL A 225 12.65 12.90 2.56
CA VAL A 225 12.45 14.16 3.25
C VAL A 225 10.97 14.51 3.30
N VAL A 226 10.56 15.23 4.33
CA VAL A 226 9.26 15.88 4.39
C VAL A 226 9.44 17.37 4.18
N LEU A 227 8.68 17.92 3.26
CA LEU A 227 8.73 19.33 2.87
C LEU A 227 7.42 19.99 3.25
N CYS A 228 7.52 21.21 3.79
CA CYS A 228 6.37 22.08 4.09
C CYS A 228 6.41 23.31 3.20
N TYR A 229 5.35 23.52 2.45
CA TYR A 229 5.21 24.70 1.58
C TYR A 229 4.11 25.63 2.08
N HIS A 230 4.32 26.92 1.91
CA HIS A 230 3.24 27.91 2.06
C HIS A 230 2.21 27.69 0.95
N LEU A 231 0.97 27.33 1.30
CA LEU A 231 -0.07 26.88 0.39
C LEU A 231 -0.40 27.88 -0.73
N LYS A 232 -0.39 29.19 -0.42
CA LYS A 232 -0.73 30.23 -1.41
C LYS A 232 0.40 30.58 -2.37
N THR A 233 1.67 30.47 -1.95
CA THR A 233 2.81 30.99 -2.71
C THR A 233 3.75 29.91 -3.26
N GLY A 234 3.61 28.68 -2.82
CA GLY A 234 4.53 27.59 -3.16
C GLY A 234 5.96 27.75 -2.59
N LYS A 235 6.15 28.71 -1.63
CA LYS A 235 7.45 28.90 -0.99
C LYS A 235 7.73 27.77 -0.01
N LEU A 236 8.87 27.10 -0.13
CA LEU A 236 9.36 26.12 0.84
C LEU A 236 9.60 26.82 2.19
N LEU A 237 9.01 26.27 3.26
CA LEU A 237 9.10 26.77 4.63
C LEU A 237 10.03 25.88 5.47
N HIS A 238 9.81 24.56 5.47
CA HIS A 238 10.53 23.58 6.26
C HIS A 238 10.96 22.39 5.40
N ARG A 239 12.07 21.77 5.80
CA ARG A 239 12.62 20.55 5.23
C ARG A 239 13.11 19.66 6.37
N ILE A 240 12.56 18.47 6.48
CA ILE A 240 12.82 17.52 7.56
C ILE A 240 13.39 16.25 6.93
N GLU A 241 14.60 15.86 7.30
CA GLU A 241 15.24 14.65 6.79
C GLU A 241 14.63 13.41 7.44
N GLY A 242 14.36 12.40 6.62
CA GLY A 242 13.94 11.08 7.06
C GLY A 242 15.11 10.25 7.62
N PRO A 243 14.83 9.15 8.32
CA PRO A 243 15.86 8.20 8.73
C PRO A 243 16.61 7.63 7.52
N PRO A 244 17.90 7.26 7.68
CA PRO A 244 18.64 6.59 6.63
C PRO A 244 17.98 5.26 6.22
N GLY A 245 17.82 5.03 4.92
CA GLY A 245 17.17 3.83 4.38
C GLY A 245 15.65 3.88 4.44
N SER A 246 15.07 5.07 4.64
CA SER A 246 13.61 5.27 4.70
C SER A 246 13.01 5.60 3.33
N ALA A 247 11.73 5.28 3.20
CA ALA A 247 10.84 5.77 2.16
C ALA A 247 9.57 6.32 2.84
N LEU A 248 9.63 7.59 3.27
CA LEU A 248 8.50 8.29 3.87
C LEU A 248 7.45 8.54 2.77
N GLY A 249 6.62 7.53 2.50
CA GLY A 249 5.74 7.47 1.32
C GLY A 249 4.36 8.05 1.53
N ASP A 250 3.80 7.93 2.75
CA ASP A 250 2.38 8.12 3.00
C ASP A 250 2.13 8.92 4.26
N MET A 251 1.17 9.84 4.20
CA MET A 251 0.87 10.69 5.36
C MET A 251 -0.61 11.01 5.52
N THR A 252 -0.96 11.42 6.73
CA THR A 252 -2.23 12.05 7.07
C THR A 252 -2.00 13.23 8.01
N LEU A 253 -3.02 14.07 8.19
CA LEU A 253 -3.00 15.20 9.12
C LEU A 253 -4.00 14.99 10.25
N THR A 254 -3.61 15.37 11.47
CA THR A 254 -4.55 15.56 12.56
C THR A 254 -5.30 16.87 12.41
N GLU A 255 -6.41 17.03 13.12
CA GLU A 255 -7.15 18.31 13.19
C GLU A 255 -6.31 19.46 13.79
N THR A 256 -5.27 19.14 14.54
CA THR A 256 -4.33 20.08 15.15
C THR A 256 -3.13 20.44 14.26
N GLY A 257 -3.08 19.87 13.03
CA GLY A 257 -2.01 20.12 12.05
C GLY A 257 -0.74 19.28 12.24
N GLU A 258 -0.77 18.26 13.11
CA GLU A 258 0.32 17.30 13.18
C GLU A 258 0.32 16.40 11.94
N VAL A 259 1.49 16.14 11.38
CA VAL A 259 1.67 15.16 10.30
C VAL A 259 1.95 13.80 10.90
N ILE A 260 1.18 12.79 10.50
CA ILE A 260 1.50 11.39 10.75
C ILE A 260 1.97 10.79 9.42
N ILE A 261 3.18 10.25 9.39
CA ILE A 261 3.81 9.76 8.17
C ILE A 261 4.39 8.36 8.37
N SER A 262 4.21 7.49 7.38
CA SER A 262 4.74 6.13 7.38
C SER A 262 5.95 5.98 6.47
N ASP A 263 6.82 5.05 6.86
CA ASP A 263 8.03 4.66 6.16
C ASP A 263 7.85 3.25 5.59
N GLY A 264 7.50 3.17 4.32
CA GLY A 264 7.20 1.91 3.64
C GLY A 264 8.40 0.95 3.56
N ASP A 265 9.64 1.44 3.61
CA ASP A 265 10.87 0.65 3.56
C ASP A 265 11.45 0.36 4.94
N GLY A 266 11.45 1.35 5.82
CA GLY A 266 12.01 1.26 7.18
C GLY A 266 11.02 0.76 8.23
N GLY A 267 9.73 0.63 7.89
CA GLY A 267 8.71 0.04 8.77
C GLY A 267 8.28 0.94 9.93
N GLY A 268 8.61 2.22 9.91
CA GLY A 268 8.31 3.17 10.97
C GLY A 268 7.04 3.99 10.69
N VAL A 269 6.37 4.41 11.77
CA VAL A 269 5.33 5.44 11.75
C VAL A 269 5.80 6.59 12.60
N TYR A 270 5.77 7.80 12.04
CA TYR A 270 6.33 8.99 12.67
C TYR A 270 5.32 10.11 12.77
N ARG A 271 5.56 11.03 13.70
CA ARG A 271 4.83 12.29 13.88
C ARG A 271 5.75 13.47 13.69
N ILE A 272 5.22 14.53 13.07
CA ILE A 272 5.82 15.87 13.04
C ILE A 272 4.81 16.81 13.69
N HIS A 273 5.24 17.54 14.70
CA HIS A 273 4.41 18.60 15.32
C HIS A 273 4.33 19.81 14.39
N PRO A 274 3.26 20.63 14.44
CA PRO A 274 3.07 21.77 13.53
C PRO A 274 4.23 22.78 13.54
N ASP A 275 4.84 22.97 14.71
CA ASP A 275 6.00 23.85 14.89
C ASP A 275 7.34 23.08 14.98
N GLY A 276 7.31 21.75 14.69
CA GLY A 276 8.45 20.85 14.84
C GLY A 276 9.25 20.69 13.55
N GLU A 277 10.52 20.40 13.73
CA GLU A 277 11.47 20.09 12.65
C GLU A 277 12.02 18.66 12.76
N GLU A 278 11.42 17.83 13.65
CA GLU A 278 11.91 16.49 13.95
C GLU A 278 10.81 15.45 13.78
N LEU A 279 11.24 14.23 13.43
CA LEU A 279 10.40 13.04 13.35
C LEU A 279 10.40 12.32 14.71
N GLU A 280 9.24 12.22 15.33
CA GLU A 280 9.02 11.38 16.51
C GLU A 280 8.46 10.02 16.09
N ARG A 281 9.16 8.93 16.39
CA ARG A 281 8.66 7.58 16.11
C ARG A 281 7.53 7.18 17.05
N LEU A 282 6.41 6.72 16.50
CA LEU A 282 5.18 6.36 17.22
C LEU A 282 5.00 4.86 17.48
N ASP A 283 5.71 4.00 16.75
CA ASP A 283 5.61 2.54 16.85
C ASP A 283 6.86 1.92 17.50
N ALA A 284 6.79 0.62 17.83
CA ALA A 284 7.89 -0.14 18.43
C ALA A 284 8.59 -1.12 17.46
N GLY A 285 8.37 -0.98 16.14
CA GLY A 285 8.95 -1.86 15.11
C GLY A 285 8.03 -3.03 14.74
N ASP A 286 6.72 -2.81 14.79
CA ASP A 286 5.71 -3.84 14.50
C ASP A 286 5.35 -3.97 13.03
N PHE A 287 5.59 -2.92 12.25
CA PHE A 287 5.23 -2.86 10.83
C PHE A 287 6.37 -3.34 9.93
N ILE A 288 5.98 -3.88 8.77
CA ILE A 288 6.90 -4.33 7.72
C ILE A 288 6.94 -3.29 6.60
N SER A 289 5.79 -2.84 6.15
CA SER A 289 5.62 -1.84 5.08
C SER A 289 4.35 -1.02 5.35
N PRO A 290 4.39 -0.10 6.33
CA PRO A 290 3.24 0.73 6.66
C PRO A 290 2.97 1.75 5.54
N GLN A 291 1.68 1.96 5.24
CA GLN A 291 1.17 2.86 4.22
C GLN A 291 0.30 3.96 4.85
N THR A 292 -0.59 4.59 4.08
CA THR A 292 -1.37 5.77 4.48
C THR A 292 -2.11 5.58 5.82
N PRO A 293 -1.74 6.28 6.90
CA PRO A 293 -2.40 6.17 8.19
C PRO A 293 -3.78 6.85 8.18
N ALA A 294 -4.73 6.30 8.95
CA ALA A 294 -6.04 6.91 9.21
C ALA A 294 -6.25 7.11 10.71
N ILE A 295 -6.47 8.36 11.12
CA ILE A 295 -6.58 8.73 12.54
C ILE A 295 -7.97 8.38 13.05
N LEU A 296 -8.08 7.76 14.22
CA LEU A 296 -9.36 7.50 14.87
C LEU A 296 -9.93 8.77 15.53
N PRO A 297 -11.26 8.87 15.71
CA PRO A 297 -11.92 10.08 16.18
C PRO A 297 -11.48 10.58 17.58
N ASP A 298 -10.86 9.73 18.36
CA ASP A 298 -10.35 10.09 19.70
C ASP A 298 -8.94 10.71 19.65
N ASN A 299 -8.30 10.74 18.49
CA ASN A 299 -6.92 11.21 18.25
C ASN A 299 -5.85 10.51 19.12
N LYS A 300 -6.16 9.33 19.68
CA LYS A 300 -5.23 8.54 20.51
C LYS A 300 -4.70 7.33 19.78
N GLU A 301 -5.41 6.89 18.77
CA GLU A 301 -5.11 5.69 18.03
C GLU A 301 -5.16 5.97 16.51
N ILE A 302 -4.37 5.22 15.78
CA ILE A 302 -4.21 5.34 14.34
C ILE A 302 -4.40 3.95 13.72
N LEU A 303 -5.19 3.86 12.67
CA LEU A 303 -5.22 2.69 11.81
C LEU A 303 -4.11 2.84 10.76
N VAL A 304 -3.18 1.91 10.74
CA VAL A 304 -2.05 1.91 9.81
C VAL A 304 -2.14 0.63 8.97
N PRO A 305 -2.39 0.73 7.67
CA PRO A 305 -2.31 -0.43 6.80
C PRO A 305 -0.85 -0.81 6.62
N ASP A 306 -0.53 -2.07 6.87
CA ASP A 306 0.73 -2.68 6.47
C ASP A 306 0.47 -3.43 5.16
N TYR A 307 1.17 -3.05 4.12
CA TYR A 307 0.97 -3.57 2.76
C TYR A 307 1.02 -5.10 2.67
N LEU A 308 1.79 -5.73 3.54
CA LEU A 308 1.97 -7.17 3.56
C LEU A 308 1.07 -7.89 4.56
N ARG A 309 0.71 -7.24 5.69
CA ARG A 309 0.13 -7.92 6.85
C ARG A 309 -1.35 -7.60 7.10
N GLY A 310 -1.80 -6.41 6.72
CA GLY A 310 -3.17 -5.94 6.99
C GLY A 310 -3.20 -4.65 7.79
N ILE A 311 -4.27 -4.36 8.54
CA ILE A 311 -4.43 -3.09 9.23
C ILE A 311 -4.08 -3.24 10.71
N GLY A 312 -3.06 -2.52 11.16
CA GLY A 312 -2.68 -2.38 12.58
C GLY A 312 -3.35 -1.17 13.20
N ARG A 313 -3.86 -1.32 14.42
CA ARG A 313 -4.34 -0.23 15.28
C ARG A 313 -3.24 0.12 16.25
N LEU A 314 -2.60 1.26 16.05
CA LEU A 314 -1.48 1.77 16.82
C LEU A 314 -2.01 2.72 17.91
N GLU A 315 -1.77 2.40 19.17
CA GLU A 315 -2.02 3.29 20.31
C GLU A 315 -0.79 4.20 20.51
N ILE A 316 -0.95 5.52 20.30
CA ILE A 316 0.16 6.48 20.28
C ILE A 316 0.91 6.51 21.62
N ALA A 317 0.18 6.50 22.76
CA ALA A 317 0.77 6.66 24.09
C ALA A 317 1.63 5.47 24.51
N THR A 318 1.25 4.25 24.13
CA THR A 318 1.92 3.00 24.51
C THR A 318 2.79 2.42 23.42
N LYS A 319 2.66 2.92 22.18
CA LYS A 319 3.28 2.40 20.97
C LYS A 319 2.89 0.95 20.64
N GLN A 320 1.80 0.45 21.22
CA GLN A 320 1.33 -0.91 20.99
C GLN A 320 0.48 -0.98 19.73
N VAL A 321 0.69 -2.05 18.96
CA VAL A 321 -0.08 -2.35 17.75
C VAL A 321 -0.96 -3.57 17.97
N ARG A 322 -2.25 -3.43 17.70
CA ARG A 322 -3.23 -4.53 17.65
C ARG A 322 -3.76 -4.66 16.24
N TRP A 323 -3.65 -5.85 15.65
CA TRP A 323 -4.10 -6.08 14.28
C TRP A 323 -5.61 -6.27 14.22
N LEU A 324 -6.27 -5.64 13.24
CA LEU A 324 -7.70 -5.85 13.02
C LEU A 324 -7.94 -7.30 12.61
N ASN A 325 -9.01 -7.89 13.16
CA ASN A 325 -9.36 -9.26 12.87
C ASN A 325 -10.04 -9.35 11.49
N MET A 326 -9.47 -10.13 10.59
CA MET A 326 -10.02 -10.40 9.25
C MET A 326 -11.09 -11.49 9.27
N GLU A 327 -11.15 -12.34 10.29
CA GLU A 327 -11.97 -13.56 10.34
C GLU A 327 -11.85 -14.42 9.06
N GLY A 328 -10.76 -14.21 8.28
CA GLY A 328 -10.52 -14.92 7.02
C GLY A 328 -11.51 -14.62 5.89
N ARG A 329 -12.24 -13.50 5.95
CA ARG A 329 -13.26 -13.13 4.95
C ARG A 329 -12.81 -12.04 4.01
N PHE A 330 -11.91 -11.15 4.44
CA PHE A 330 -11.50 -9.97 3.70
C PHE A 330 -9.99 -9.94 3.52
N ALA A 331 -9.51 -9.45 2.38
CA ALA A 331 -8.10 -9.12 2.20
C ALA A 331 -7.83 -7.72 2.75
N LEU A 332 -7.01 -7.59 3.77
CA LEU A 332 -6.61 -6.31 4.37
C LEU A 332 -5.15 -5.94 4.05
N ASN A 333 -4.49 -6.72 3.21
CA ASN A 333 -3.16 -6.42 2.66
C ASN A 333 -3.26 -5.67 1.33
N GLY A 334 -2.12 -5.18 0.84
CA GLY A 334 -2.04 -4.47 -0.43
C GLY A 334 -2.83 -3.17 -0.45
N ILE A 335 -3.06 -2.58 0.72
CA ILE A 335 -3.68 -1.26 0.86
C ILE A 335 -2.57 -0.23 0.79
N ASP A 336 -2.68 0.67 -0.15
CA ASP A 336 -1.83 1.82 -0.38
C ASP A 336 -2.45 3.06 0.29
N GLY A 337 -3.63 3.49 -0.17
CA GLY A 337 -4.41 4.55 0.45
C GLY A 337 -5.46 4.04 1.43
N LEU A 338 -5.54 4.61 2.65
CA LEU A 338 -6.57 4.30 3.66
C LEU A 338 -7.17 5.59 4.24
N TYR A 339 -8.50 5.69 4.22
CA TYR A 339 -9.22 6.92 4.62
C TYR A 339 -10.43 6.57 5.47
N LEU A 340 -10.62 7.26 6.59
CA LEU A 340 -11.72 7.02 7.52
C LEU A 340 -12.76 8.15 7.43
N GLU A 341 -14.02 7.77 7.22
CA GLU A 341 -15.17 8.66 7.33
C GLU A 341 -16.25 7.99 8.20
N GLY A 342 -16.49 8.54 9.37
CA GLY A 342 -17.38 7.91 10.36
C GLY A 342 -16.86 6.52 10.77
N GLN A 343 -17.60 5.47 10.42
CA GLN A 343 -17.23 4.07 10.64
C GLN A 343 -16.87 3.36 9.31
N THR A 344 -16.69 4.09 8.24
CA THR A 344 -16.32 3.53 6.94
C THR A 344 -14.86 3.80 6.64
N LEU A 345 -14.09 2.74 6.35
CA LEU A 345 -12.75 2.83 5.80
C LEU A 345 -12.81 2.69 4.28
N PHE A 346 -12.42 3.70 3.55
CA PHE A 346 -12.13 3.61 2.13
C PHE A 346 -10.69 3.17 1.95
N ALA A 347 -10.47 2.13 1.15
CA ALA A 347 -9.14 1.59 0.90
C ALA A 347 -8.89 1.43 -0.60
N VAL A 348 -7.72 1.88 -1.04
CA VAL A 348 -7.19 1.64 -2.38
C VAL A 348 -6.23 0.48 -2.29
N GLN A 349 -6.53 -0.63 -2.96
CA GLN A 349 -5.77 -1.87 -2.91
C GLN A 349 -5.15 -2.19 -4.27
N ASN A 350 -3.92 -1.72 -4.51
CA ASN A 350 -3.12 -2.08 -5.68
C ASN A 350 -2.28 -3.35 -5.46
N GLY A 351 -2.09 -3.80 -4.21
CA GLY A 351 -1.40 -5.04 -3.87
C GLY A 351 -2.29 -6.29 -3.85
N THR A 352 -3.49 -6.23 -4.42
CA THR A 352 -4.42 -7.35 -4.59
C THR A 352 -4.54 -7.75 -6.07
N SER A 353 -5.08 -8.92 -6.35
CA SER A 353 -5.33 -9.36 -7.71
C SER A 353 -6.75 -9.95 -7.83
N PRO A 354 -7.68 -9.22 -8.48
CA PRO A 354 -7.49 -7.92 -9.12
C PRO A 354 -7.29 -6.78 -8.13
N GLU A 355 -6.66 -5.70 -8.59
CA GLU A 355 -6.64 -4.41 -7.92
C GLU A 355 -8.05 -3.87 -7.74
N ARG A 356 -8.27 -3.09 -6.67
CA ARG A 356 -9.62 -2.64 -6.34
C ARG A 356 -9.63 -1.43 -5.42
N VAL A 357 -10.76 -0.74 -5.42
CA VAL A 357 -11.12 0.26 -4.41
C VAL A 357 -12.30 -0.29 -3.63
N VAL A 358 -12.20 -0.25 -2.29
CA VAL A 358 -13.19 -0.87 -1.40
C VAL A 358 -13.60 0.05 -0.27
N ALA A 359 -14.80 -0.16 0.27
CA ALA A 359 -15.27 0.41 1.53
C ALA A 359 -15.46 -0.71 2.55
N PHE A 360 -14.77 -0.64 3.67
CA PHE A 360 -14.95 -1.53 4.81
C PHE A 360 -15.81 -0.83 5.88
N GLN A 361 -16.84 -1.50 6.36
CA GLN A 361 -17.63 -1.03 7.50
C GLN A 361 -17.00 -1.55 8.79
N LEU A 362 -16.62 -0.64 9.68
CA LEU A 362 -16.09 -0.97 11.00
C LEU A 362 -17.21 -1.09 12.05
N ASP A 363 -16.94 -1.84 13.09
CA ASP A 363 -17.73 -1.81 14.32
C ASP A 363 -17.54 -0.48 15.08
N PRO A 364 -18.45 -0.10 16.00
CA PRO A 364 -18.35 1.17 16.72
C PRO A 364 -17.08 1.34 17.59
N THR A 365 -16.36 0.28 17.84
CA THR A 365 -15.11 0.30 18.61
C THR A 365 -13.86 0.32 17.74
N PHE A 366 -14.02 0.34 16.41
CA PHE A 366 -12.92 0.34 15.43
C PHE A 366 -11.95 -0.85 15.59
N THR A 367 -12.46 -2.00 16.04
CA THR A 367 -11.63 -3.20 16.28
C THR A 367 -11.88 -4.30 15.27
N LYS A 368 -12.99 -4.21 14.52
CA LYS A 368 -13.46 -5.29 13.65
C LYS A 368 -14.08 -4.74 12.38
N ILE A 369 -13.81 -5.41 11.27
CA ILE A 369 -14.49 -5.17 10.00
C ILE A 369 -15.75 -6.04 9.95
N LEU A 370 -16.90 -5.41 9.71
CA LEU A 370 -18.21 -6.06 9.64
C LEU A 370 -18.59 -6.48 8.23
N SER A 371 -18.25 -5.66 7.23
CA SER A 371 -18.57 -5.92 5.82
C SER A 371 -17.60 -5.21 4.88
N GLU A 372 -17.59 -5.66 3.62
CA GLU A 372 -16.85 -5.08 2.50
C GLU A 372 -17.83 -4.73 1.37
N THR A 373 -17.61 -3.59 0.75
CA THR A 373 -18.29 -3.19 -0.50
C THR A 373 -17.21 -2.84 -1.52
N ILE A 374 -17.19 -3.54 -2.65
CA ILE A 374 -16.32 -3.19 -3.77
C ILE A 374 -16.86 -1.95 -4.45
N ILE A 375 -16.08 -0.88 -4.50
CA ILE A 375 -16.41 0.37 -5.19
C ILE A 375 -16.01 0.27 -6.66
N GLU A 376 -14.78 -0.18 -6.92
CA GLU A 376 -14.29 -0.39 -8.28
C GLU A 376 -13.33 -1.58 -8.34
N ARG A 377 -13.43 -2.37 -9.40
CA ARG A 377 -12.61 -3.54 -9.65
C ARG A 377 -12.69 -3.92 -11.13
N SER A 378 -11.55 -4.28 -11.72
CA SER A 378 -11.47 -4.85 -13.08
C SER A 378 -12.16 -4.00 -14.17
N THR A 379 -12.22 -2.68 -14.01
CA THR A 379 -12.72 -1.76 -15.03
C THR A 379 -11.60 -1.36 -15.99
N GLU A 380 -11.96 -0.79 -17.16
CA GLU A 380 -10.97 -0.27 -18.10
C GLU A 380 -10.22 0.97 -17.60
N THR A 381 -10.80 1.66 -16.61
CA THR A 381 -10.23 2.89 -16.03
C THR A 381 -9.34 2.63 -14.83
N LEU A 382 -9.45 1.45 -14.21
CA LEU A 382 -8.66 1.08 -13.05
C LEU A 382 -7.38 0.36 -13.48
N GLY A 383 -6.23 0.93 -13.13
CA GLY A 383 -4.92 0.32 -13.32
C GLY A 383 -3.89 1.00 -12.43
N ASP A 384 -3.25 0.26 -11.54
CA ASP A 384 -2.35 0.78 -10.50
C ASP A 384 -2.96 1.97 -9.71
N PRO A 385 -4.14 1.80 -9.07
CA PRO A 385 -4.71 2.86 -8.24
C PRO A 385 -3.84 3.09 -7.01
N THR A 386 -3.63 4.34 -6.61
CA THR A 386 -2.74 4.67 -5.49
C THR A 386 -3.51 5.31 -4.33
N HIS A 387 -3.72 6.61 -4.36
CA HIS A 387 -4.24 7.36 -3.22
C HIS A 387 -5.57 8.04 -3.53
N GLY A 388 -6.16 8.64 -2.48
CA GLY A 388 -7.44 9.33 -2.58
C GLY A 388 -7.58 10.48 -1.59
N VAL A 389 -8.73 11.14 -1.65
CA VAL A 389 -9.15 12.17 -0.71
C VAL A 389 -10.67 12.20 -0.59
N ILE A 390 -11.17 12.43 0.63
CA ILE A 390 -12.61 12.64 0.86
C ILE A 390 -12.89 14.13 0.81
N VAL A 391 -13.82 14.55 -0.07
CA VAL A 391 -14.24 15.94 -0.24
C VAL A 391 -15.75 16.02 -0.09
N GLY A 392 -16.23 16.52 1.03
CA GLY A 392 -17.65 16.42 1.38
C GLY A 392 -18.09 14.96 1.46
N ASP A 393 -19.11 14.58 0.70
CA ASP A 393 -19.66 13.20 0.68
C ASP A 393 -19.04 12.32 -0.44
N ILE A 394 -17.96 12.76 -1.08
CA ILE A 394 -17.38 12.07 -2.23
C ILE A 394 -15.95 11.64 -1.93
N PHE A 395 -15.65 10.37 -2.16
CA PHE A 395 -14.28 9.86 -2.18
C PHE A 395 -13.70 9.94 -3.60
N TYR A 396 -12.67 10.76 -3.79
CA TYR A 396 -11.89 10.87 -5.03
C TYR A 396 -10.62 10.03 -4.89
N TYR A 397 -10.23 9.33 -5.95
CA TYR A 397 -9.01 8.52 -5.97
C TYR A 397 -8.34 8.53 -7.34
N LEU A 398 -7.04 8.31 -7.35
CA LEU A 398 -6.28 8.09 -8.56
C LEU A 398 -6.53 6.66 -9.04
N ALA A 399 -7.30 6.53 -10.09
CA ALA A 399 -7.73 5.23 -10.61
C ALA A 399 -6.66 4.55 -11.48
N ASN A 400 -5.74 5.34 -12.05
CA ASN A 400 -4.65 4.84 -12.88
C ASN A 400 -3.47 5.81 -12.79
N SER A 401 -2.45 5.40 -12.07
CA SER A 401 -1.22 6.19 -11.85
C SER A 401 -0.19 5.99 -12.97
N GLY A 402 -0.19 4.81 -13.60
CA GLY A 402 0.77 4.44 -14.62
C GLY A 402 2.08 3.86 -14.07
N TRP A 403 2.10 3.37 -12.84
CA TRP A 403 3.26 2.70 -12.26
C TRP A 403 3.74 1.49 -13.08
N ASP A 404 2.83 0.77 -13.74
CA ASP A 404 3.13 -0.34 -14.64
C ASP A 404 3.93 0.08 -15.91
N THR A 405 4.07 1.39 -16.14
CA THR A 405 4.81 1.97 -17.28
C THR A 405 6.21 2.47 -16.93
N ILE A 406 6.61 2.31 -15.65
CA ILE A 406 7.98 2.67 -15.24
C ILE A 406 8.96 1.57 -15.67
N ASP A 407 9.96 1.98 -16.45
CA ASP A 407 11.11 1.17 -16.84
C ASP A 407 12.28 1.32 -15.84
#